data_b762342ece457fb03a34a7e1d5c578cc
#
_entry.id   b762342ece457fb03a34a7e1d5c578cc
#
_cell.length_a   1.000
_cell.length_b   1.000
_cell.length_c   1.000
_cell.angle_alpha   90.00
_cell.angle_beta   90.00
_cell.angle_gamma   90.00
#
_symmetry.space_group_name_H-M   'P 1'
#
loop_
_entity.id
_entity.type
_entity.pdbx_description
1 polymer ?
#
loop_
_entity_poly.entity_id
_entity_poly.type
_entity_poly.pdbx_seq_one_letter_code
_entity_poly.pdbx_strand_id
1 'polypeptide(L)'
;MFKHIIFIIFLFVCPVCHSYASMPANTKSGMTKIIADGLYKDGNYPLALTYYIKGMEIAEKEDDKRTYMACIGNIANIYEAFGDYEANLFYLLKGYKMSKKLNDEELIGKYLTNIVPAYCHLGNIKKAKEYYDIAKKMQVSKNATQWEYFLIYNSARIKQAERKYDEAVKDHLRAAAYAGKNELDDIFILYQESEIGNILVKKHDYGNAIKYGTKCRDMSVEIDNAEMEINAYKILYEAYAGNGDSDSARKYRVLYLETYDSVFSAKGMNQARGKLQEYESRKSTEEISSLTSIINIYTLAVILISILLIITIVLAVVVIRKNRNLRNAQRLLINKNNDLIKSDRSKVAIVPSYNEGDEAGDDEFDGNAGGVDMTQEQADALLAKINEIINTPEIISDPDLSLKIIADMAKSNTKYVSFVINKTYNKNFRTYINEKRIMEACRMLSDNEHYGNMTIQAIYEEVGYTNATSFNRTFKKINGMTPAMYKKLATKEK
;
A
#
# COMPACT_ATOMS: atom_id res chain seq x y z
N MET A 1 -44.19 -42.76 30.50
CA MET A 1 -44.21 -43.12 29.07
C MET A 1 -43.66 -41.95 28.29
N PHE A 2 -42.36 -41.93 28.10
CA PHE A 2 -41.64 -40.90 27.34
C PHE A 2 -41.85 -41.12 25.84
N LYS A 3 -42.46 -40.20 25.13
CA LYS A 3 -42.44 -40.15 23.68
C LYS A 3 -41.94 -38.82 23.22
N HIS A 4 -40.74 -38.85 22.74
CA HIS A 4 -40.14 -38.03 21.66
C HIS A 4 -40.62 -36.57 21.51
N ILE A 5 -39.92 -35.68 22.21
CA ILE A 5 -39.83 -34.29 21.78
C ILE A 5 -38.72 -34.22 20.74
N ILE A 6 -39.12 -34.39 19.47
CA ILE A 6 -38.28 -33.93 18.37
C ILE A 6 -38.49 -32.43 18.30
N PHE A 7 -37.50 -31.71 18.84
CA PHE A 7 -37.42 -30.25 18.74
C PHE A 7 -37.13 -29.89 17.27
N ILE A 8 -38.17 -29.75 16.47
CA ILE A 8 -38.08 -29.04 15.20
C ILE A 8 -38.18 -27.54 15.58
N ILE A 9 -37.03 -26.92 15.78
CA ILE A 9 -36.95 -25.47 15.95
C ILE A 9 -37.22 -24.88 14.57
N PHE A 10 -38.45 -24.53 14.28
CA PHE A 10 -38.82 -23.68 13.17
C PHE A 10 -38.64 -22.22 13.58
N LEU A 11 -37.65 -21.58 12.96
CA LEU A 11 -37.36 -20.17 13.08
C LEU A 11 -38.40 -19.36 12.32
N PHE A 12 -39.26 -18.70 13.05
CA PHE A 12 -40.29 -17.82 12.49
C PHE A 12 -39.99 -16.39 12.87
N VAL A 13 -40.27 -15.53 11.97
CA VAL A 13 -40.37 -14.09 11.97
C VAL A 13 -39.22 -13.38 11.25
N CYS A 14 -39.60 -12.73 10.20
CA CYS A 14 -38.81 -11.99 9.23
C CYS A 14 -38.03 -12.87 8.22
N PRO A 15 -38.15 -12.55 6.94
CA PRO A 15 -37.46 -13.28 5.87
C PRO A 15 -35.95 -13.45 6.06
N VAL A 16 -35.31 -12.53 6.80
CA VAL A 16 -33.88 -12.62 7.11
C VAL A 16 -33.59 -13.70 8.15
N CYS A 17 -34.48 -13.91 9.15
CA CYS A 17 -34.26 -14.92 10.20
C CYS A 17 -34.39 -16.37 9.69
N HIS A 18 -35.29 -16.62 8.74
CA HIS A 18 -35.60 -17.98 8.27
C HIS A 18 -34.45 -18.64 7.51
N SER A 19 -33.62 -17.87 6.88
CA SER A 19 -32.56 -18.37 6.05
C SER A 19 -31.21 -18.52 6.74
N TYR A 20 -31.10 -18.18 8.02
CA TYR A 20 -29.89 -18.44 8.82
C TYR A 20 -29.86 -19.82 9.48
N ALA A 21 -30.89 -20.63 9.28
CA ALA A 21 -31.04 -21.97 9.89
C ALA A 21 -29.97 -22.99 9.44
N SER A 22 -29.17 -22.71 8.43
CA SER A 22 -28.11 -23.61 7.93
C SER A 22 -26.74 -23.34 8.54
N MET A 23 -26.62 -22.53 9.60
CA MET A 23 -25.36 -22.30 10.27
C MET A 23 -25.01 -23.45 11.23
N PRO A 24 -23.74 -23.84 11.34
CA PRO A 24 -23.35 -24.90 12.26
C PRO A 24 -23.66 -24.47 13.69
N ALA A 25 -24.61 -25.18 14.33
CA ALA A 25 -24.95 -25.03 15.73
C ALA A 25 -23.78 -25.34 16.69
N ASN A 26 -22.62 -25.68 16.15
CA ASN A 26 -21.47 -26.13 16.93
C ASN A 26 -20.56 -25.03 17.43
N THR A 27 -20.77 -23.75 17.03
CA THR A 27 -19.99 -22.62 17.55
C THR A 27 -20.71 -21.99 18.72
N LYS A 28 -19.96 -21.41 19.65
CA LYS A 28 -20.55 -20.69 20.79
C LYS A 28 -21.35 -19.47 20.35
N SER A 29 -20.91 -18.79 19.29
CA SER A 29 -21.63 -17.70 18.65
C SER A 29 -22.96 -18.17 18.06
N GLY A 30 -22.97 -19.27 17.32
CA GLY A 30 -24.17 -19.88 16.74
C GLY A 30 -25.20 -20.29 17.82
N MET A 31 -24.76 -20.95 18.89
CA MET A 31 -25.64 -21.29 20.02
C MET A 31 -26.24 -20.05 20.67
N THR A 32 -25.43 -18.99 20.89
CA THR A 32 -25.89 -17.74 21.47
C THR A 32 -26.94 -17.06 20.59
N LYS A 33 -26.75 -17.10 19.25
CA LYS A 33 -27.74 -16.60 18.30
C LYS A 33 -29.02 -17.42 18.35
N ILE A 34 -28.98 -18.75 18.42
CA ILE A 34 -30.17 -19.60 18.53
C ILE A 34 -31.01 -19.22 19.77
N ILE A 35 -30.36 -18.96 20.92
CA ILE A 35 -31.06 -18.47 22.11
C ILE A 35 -31.75 -17.13 21.82
N ALA A 36 -31.03 -16.22 21.17
CA ALA A 36 -31.61 -14.91 20.78
C ALA A 36 -32.80 -15.05 19.81
N ASP A 37 -32.71 -15.98 18.86
CA ASP A 37 -33.81 -16.26 17.92
C ASP A 37 -35.05 -16.80 18.63
N GLY A 38 -34.89 -17.67 19.64
CA GLY A 38 -35.98 -18.14 20.49
C GLY A 38 -36.64 -17.00 21.26
N LEU A 39 -35.85 -16.17 21.91
CA LEU A 39 -36.33 -15.00 22.63
C LEU A 39 -37.04 -14.00 21.72
N TYR A 40 -36.58 -13.83 20.50
CA TYR A 40 -37.21 -13.01 19.47
C TYR A 40 -38.59 -13.58 19.11
N LYS A 41 -38.68 -14.87 18.90
CA LYS A 41 -39.91 -15.58 18.57
C LYS A 41 -40.95 -15.42 19.71
N ASP A 42 -40.49 -15.51 20.96
CA ASP A 42 -41.34 -15.36 22.14
C ASP A 42 -41.75 -13.86 22.41
N GLY A 43 -41.37 -12.94 21.49
CA GLY A 43 -41.66 -11.51 21.64
C GLY A 43 -40.78 -10.80 22.68
N ASN A 44 -39.79 -11.47 23.29
CA ASN A 44 -38.91 -10.86 24.28
C ASN A 44 -37.78 -10.11 23.60
N TYR A 45 -38.10 -9.08 22.83
CA TYR A 45 -37.15 -8.30 22.01
C TYR A 45 -36.00 -7.67 22.80
N PRO A 46 -36.23 -7.10 24.02
CA PRO A 46 -35.09 -6.54 24.77
C PRO A 46 -34.05 -7.57 25.17
N LEU A 47 -34.47 -8.77 25.54
CA LEU A 47 -33.53 -9.83 25.88
C LEU A 47 -32.93 -10.44 24.67
N ALA A 48 -33.70 -10.61 23.58
CA ALA A 48 -33.18 -11.04 22.28
C ALA A 48 -32.06 -10.11 21.77
N LEU A 49 -32.27 -8.78 21.82
CA LEU A 49 -31.26 -7.78 21.45
C LEU A 49 -29.97 -7.95 22.27
N THR A 50 -30.10 -8.16 23.60
CA THR A 50 -28.94 -8.42 24.47
C THR A 50 -28.16 -9.67 24.05
N TYR A 51 -28.85 -10.74 23.68
CA TYR A 51 -28.20 -11.98 23.23
C TYR A 51 -27.65 -11.88 21.82
N TYR A 52 -28.27 -11.11 20.91
CA TYR A 52 -27.66 -10.83 19.59
C TYR A 52 -26.37 -10.03 19.74
N ILE A 53 -26.31 -9.03 20.62
CA ILE A 53 -25.07 -8.30 20.92
C ILE A 53 -23.99 -9.26 21.42
N LYS A 54 -24.33 -10.11 22.39
CA LYS A 54 -23.41 -11.14 22.91
C LYS A 54 -22.98 -12.12 21.82
N GLY A 55 -23.89 -12.51 20.93
CA GLY A 55 -23.61 -13.35 19.76
C GLY A 55 -22.61 -12.68 18.82
N MET A 56 -22.76 -11.38 18.56
CA MET A 56 -21.80 -10.59 17.78
C MET A 56 -20.41 -10.55 18.41
N GLU A 57 -20.32 -10.32 19.73
CA GLU A 57 -19.04 -10.29 20.46
C GLU A 57 -18.29 -11.64 20.41
N ILE A 58 -19.04 -12.73 20.49
CA ILE A 58 -18.45 -14.09 20.41
C ILE A 58 -18.06 -14.40 18.97
N ALA A 59 -18.94 -14.12 18.01
CA ALA A 59 -18.71 -14.36 16.59
C ALA A 59 -17.44 -13.63 16.08
N GLU A 60 -17.21 -12.44 16.61
CA GLU A 60 -16.00 -11.68 16.29
C GLU A 60 -14.72 -12.34 16.82
N LYS A 61 -14.74 -12.87 18.04
CA LYS A 61 -13.61 -13.61 18.63
C LYS A 61 -13.34 -14.94 17.92
N GLU A 62 -14.39 -15.54 17.36
CA GLU A 62 -14.34 -16.79 16.62
C GLU A 62 -14.07 -16.59 15.11
N ASP A 63 -13.96 -15.34 14.63
CA ASP A 63 -13.94 -14.94 13.19
C ASP A 63 -15.15 -15.51 12.41
N ASP A 64 -16.27 -15.73 13.09
CA ASP A 64 -17.52 -16.20 12.48
C ASP A 64 -18.32 -15.04 11.89
N LYS A 65 -17.90 -14.61 10.71
CA LYS A 65 -18.51 -13.48 10.00
C LYS A 65 -19.97 -13.70 9.66
N ARG A 66 -20.38 -14.96 9.43
CA ARG A 66 -21.76 -15.29 9.09
C ARG A 66 -22.69 -15.09 10.28
N THR A 67 -22.36 -15.64 11.44
CA THR A 67 -23.15 -15.42 12.67
C THR A 67 -23.16 -13.95 13.07
N TYR A 68 -22.03 -13.26 12.94
CA TYR A 68 -21.96 -11.81 13.18
C TYR A 68 -22.98 -11.04 12.33
N MET A 69 -23.00 -11.27 11.02
CA MET A 69 -23.96 -10.60 10.12
C MET A 69 -25.41 -11.01 10.39
N ALA A 70 -25.64 -12.28 10.71
CA ALA A 70 -26.97 -12.74 11.07
C ALA A 70 -27.51 -11.98 12.31
N CYS A 71 -26.68 -11.78 13.33
CA CYS A 71 -27.06 -10.99 14.49
C CYS A 71 -27.37 -9.53 14.11
N ILE A 72 -26.58 -8.91 13.22
CA ILE A 72 -26.84 -7.55 12.71
C ILE A 72 -28.21 -7.49 12.01
N GLY A 73 -28.54 -8.47 11.16
CA GLY A 73 -29.82 -8.53 10.49
C GLY A 73 -30.99 -8.65 11.47
N ASN A 74 -30.86 -9.49 12.49
CA ASN A 74 -31.89 -9.68 13.50
C ASN A 74 -32.04 -8.44 14.44
N ILE A 75 -30.94 -7.75 14.71
CA ILE A 75 -31.01 -6.44 15.40
C ILE A 75 -31.80 -5.43 14.57
N ALA A 76 -31.55 -5.38 13.25
CA ALA A 76 -32.34 -4.54 12.36
C ALA A 76 -33.83 -4.84 12.43
N ASN A 77 -34.22 -6.13 12.46
CA ASN A 77 -35.61 -6.56 12.55
C ASN A 77 -36.27 -6.14 13.90
N ILE A 78 -35.51 -6.19 15.00
CA ILE A 78 -35.99 -5.68 16.28
C ILE A 78 -36.33 -4.17 16.18
N TYR A 79 -35.45 -3.39 15.54
CA TYR A 79 -35.73 -1.96 15.34
C TYR A 79 -36.95 -1.73 14.43
N GLU A 80 -37.16 -2.55 13.42
CA GLU A 80 -38.35 -2.53 12.56
C GLU A 80 -39.64 -2.77 13.41
N ALA A 81 -39.61 -3.82 14.23
CA ALA A 81 -40.74 -4.15 15.11
C ALA A 81 -41.11 -3.01 16.08
N PHE A 82 -40.13 -2.24 16.53
CA PHE A 82 -40.34 -1.04 17.35
C PHE A 82 -40.65 0.23 16.53
N GLY A 83 -40.74 0.14 15.19
CA GLY A 83 -41.01 1.26 14.29
C GLY A 83 -39.86 2.25 14.15
N ASP A 84 -38.65 1.92 14.60
CA ASP A 84 -37.45 2.72 14.44
C ASP A 84 -36.78 2.38 13.10
N TYR A 85 -37.36 2.89 12.00
CA TYR A 85 -36.95 2.56 10.65
C TYR A 85 -35.59 3.15 10.27
N GLU A 86 -35.16 4.24 10.92
CA GLU A 86 -33.81 4.79 10.73
C GLU A 86 -32.75 3.82 11.26
N ALA A 87 -32.91 3.33 12.47
CA ALA A 87 -32.02 2.35 13.05
C ALA A 87 -32.07 1.01 12.30
N ASN A 88 -33.26 0.54 11.92
CA ASN A 88 -33.43 -0.64 11.06
C ASN A 88 -32.60 -0.50 9.79
N LEU A 89 -32.78 0.57 9.01
CA LEU A 89 -32.06 0.81 7.77
C LEU A 89 -30.54 0.91 8.00
N PHE A 90 -30.09 1.56 9.07
CA PHE A 90 -28.68 1.66 9.41
C PHE A 90 -28.03 0.27 9.53
N TYR A 91 -28.63 -0.63 10.30
CA TYR A 91 -28.08 -1.98 10.48
C TYR A 91 -28.19 -2.84 9.21
N LEU A 92 -29.28 -2.71 8.43
CA LEU A 92 -29.41 -3.37 7.16
C LEU A 92 -28.32 -2.95 6.17
N LEU A 93 -28.03 -1.65 6.03
CA LEU A 93 -26.98 -1.15 5.16
C LEU A 93 -25.58 -1.55 5.66
N LYS A 94 -25.37 -1.61 6.98
CA LYS A 94 -24.12 -2.11 7.58
C LYS A 94 -23.89 -3.58 7.19
N GLY A 95 -24.88 -4.42 7.36
CA GLY A 95 -24.81 -5.84 6.98
C GLY A 95 -24.66 -6.06 5.47
N TYR A 96 -25.40 -5.31 4.68
CA TYR A 96 -25.27 -5.33 3.21
C TYR A 96 -23.86 -4.97 2.72
N LYS A 97 -23.25 -3.92 3.30
CA LYS A 97 -21.86 -3.54 3.00
C LYS A 97 -20.86 -4.64 3.36
N MET A 98 -21.09 -5.33 4.46
CA MET A 98 -20.24 -6.45 4.89
C MET A 98 -20.42 -7.68 3.99
N SER A 99 -21.67 -8.02 3.63
CA SER A 99 -21.94 -9.16 2.72
C SER A 99 -21.33 -8.96 1.34
N LYS A 100 -21.32 -7.72 0.84
CA LYS A 100 -20.60 -7.36 -0.41
C LYS A 100 -19.10 -7.57 -0.32
N LYS A 101 -18.48 -7.21 0.82
CA LYS A 101 -17.04 -7.43 1.02
C LYS A 101 -16.66 -8.93 1.04
N LEU A 102 -17.60 -9.77 1.47
CA LEU A 102 -17.41 -11.22 1.51
C LEU A 102 -17.81 -11.92 0.19
N ASN A 103 -18.39 -11.19 -0.77
CA ASN A 103 -18.98 -11.73 -2.00
C ASN A 103 -20.00 -12.85 -1.71
N ASP A 104 -20.74 -12.75 -0.59
CA ASP A 104 -21.77 -13.73 -0.22
C ASP A 104 -23.11 -13.33 -0.83
N GLU A 105 -23.43 -13.87 -2.02
CA GLU A 105 -24.64 -13.54 -2.77
C GLU A 105 -25.94 -13.86 -1.99
N GLU A 106 -25.93 -14.91 -1.19
CA GLU A 106 -27.08 -15.28 -0.36
C GLU A 106 -27.36 -14.20 0.69
N LEU A 107 -26.32 -13.75 1.40
CA LEU A 107 -26.45 -12.67 2.39
C LEU A 107 -26.78 -11.32 1.74
N ILE A 108 -26.18 -11.02 0.59
CA ILE A 108 -26.51 -9.82 -0.19
C ILE A 108 -28.02 -9.80 -0.49
N GLY A 109 -28.54 -10.91 -1.00
CA GLY A 109 -29.98 -11.05 -1.31
C GLY A 109 -30.84 -10.82 -0.06
N LYS A 110 -30.53 -11.46 1.05
CA LYS A 110 -31.26 -11.33 2.31
C LYS A 110 -31.32 -9.90 2.82
N TYR A 111 -30.24 -9.15 2.75
CA TYR A 111 -30.27 -7.74 3.13
C TYR A 111 -31.07 -6.89 2.15
N LEU A 112 -30.98 -7.14 0.86
CA LEU A 112 -31.72 -6.41 -0.16
C LEU A 112 -33.23 -6.56 0.02
N THR A 113 -33.73 -7.74 0.42
CA THR A 113 -35.16 -7.98 0.64
C THR A 113 -35.75 -7.09 1.73
N ASN A 114 -34.96 -6.68 2.73
CA ASN A 114 -35.40 -5.85 3.85
C ASN A 114 -35.04 -4.36 3.69
N ILE A 115 -34.00 -4.03 2.91
CA ILE A 115 -33.65 -2.63 2.62
C ILE A 115 -34.76 -1.92 1.85
N VAL A 116 -35.41 -2.63 0.91
CA VAL A 116 -36.50 -2.05 0.11
C VAL A 116 -37.68 -1.63 0.99
N PRO A 117 -38.25 -2.49 1.86
CA PRO A 117 -39.32 -2.08 2.78
C PRO A 117 -38.90 -0.96 3.74
N ALA A 118 -37.68 -1.01 4.27
CA ALA A 118 -37.15 0.03 5.14
C ALA A 118 -37.17 1.42 4.48
N TYR A 119 -36.71 1.52 3.23
CA TYR A 119 -36.83 2.78 2.49
C TYR A 119 -38.27 3.17 2.17
N CYS A 120 -39.17 2.20 1.96
CA CYS A 120 -40.60 2.47 1.79
C CYS A 120 -41.20 3.07 3.06
N HIS A 121 -40.85 2.55 4.24
CA HIS A 121 -41.31 3.11 5.54
C HIS A 121 -40.82 4.55 5.78
N LEU A 122 -39.57 4.83 5.36
CA LEU A 122 -38.98 6.17 5.44
C LEU A 122 -39.43 7.13 4.32
N GLY A 123 -40.33 6.67 3.44
CA GLY A 123 -40.85 7.48 2.31
C GLY A 123 -39.83 7.75 1.21
N ASN A 124 -38.66 7.10 1.24
CA ASN A 124 -37.64 7.27 0.20
C ASN A 124 -37.85 6.28 -0.95
N ILE A 125 -38.91 6.52 -1.71
CA ILE A 125 -39.32 5.61 -2.82
C ILE A 125 -38.21 5.50 -3.90
N LYS A 126 -37.48 6.57 -4.14
CA LYS A 126 -36.38 6.53 -5.11
C LYS A 126 -35.33 5.49 -4.73
N LYS A 127 -34.85 5.51 -3.49
CA LYS A 127 -33.91 4.54 -2.98
C LYS A 127 -34.48 3.12 -2.91
N ALA A 128 -35.74 2.96 -2.50
CA ALA A 128 -36.42 1.67 -2.53
C ALA A 128 -36.37 1.04 -3.93
N LYS A 129 -36.68 1.81 -4.98
CA LYS A 129 -36.59 1.34 -6.37
C LYS A 129 -35.16 1.02 -6.82
N GLU A 130 -34.18 1.86 -6.46
CA GLU A 130 -32.77 1.59 -6.78
C GLU A 130 -32.34 0.21 -6.23
N TYR A 131 -32.61 -0.06 -4.95
CA TYR A 131 -32.26 -1.34 -4.33
C TYR A 131 -33.09 -2.51 -4.87
N TYR A 132 -34.36 -2.29 -5.19
CA TYR A 132 -35.22 -3.29 -5.83
C TYR A 132 -34.71 -3.69 -7.23
N ASP A 133 -34.24 -2.72 -8.02
CA ASP A 133 -33.65 -2.99 -9.33
C ASP A 133 -32.32 -3.75 -9.23
N ILE A 134 -31.55 -3.52 -8.16
CA ILE A 134 -30.37 -4.35 -7.85
C ILE A 134 -30.83 -5.79 -7.57
N ALA A 135 -31.83 -5.96 -6.69
CA ALA A 135 -32.35 -7.28 -6.33
C ALA A 135 -32.88 -8.06 -7.55
N LYS A 136 -33.62 -7.40 -8.43
CA LYS A 136 -34.14 -8.03 -9.67
C LYS A 136 -33.08 -8.55 -10.62
N LYS A 137 -31.90 -7.95 -10.62
CA LYS A 137 -30.78 -8.36 -11.49
C LYS A 137 -29.96 -9.50 -10.90
N MET A 138 -30.15 -9.84 -9.63
CA MET A 138 -29.44 -10.94 -8.99
C MET A 138 -29.98 -12.28 -9.45
N GLN A 139 -29.07 -13.21 -9.75
CA GLN A 139 -29.39 -14.61 -10.00
C GLN A 139 -29.19 -15.40 -8.70
N VAL A 140 -30.26 -15.67 -7.98
CA VAL A 140 -30.21 -16.44 -6.75
C VAL A 140 -30.55 -17.90 -7.05
N SER A 141 -29.53 -18.75 -6.98
CA SER A 141 -29.71 -20.21 -7.21
C SER A 141 -30.23 -20.96 -5.98
N LYS A 142 -29.83 -20.54 -4.80
CA LYS A 142 -30.29 -21.10 -3.53
C LYS A 142 -31.57 -20.40 -3.09
N ASN A 143 -32.61 -21.18 -2.73
CA ASN A 143 -33.90 -20.64 -2.30
C ASN A 143 -34.59 -19.75 -3.36
N ALA A 144 -34.52 -20.13 -4.65
CA ALA A 144 -35.07 -19.35 -5.74
C ALA A 144 -36.57 -19.06 -5.57
N THR A 145 -37.34 -20.02 -5.03
CA THR A 145 -38.79 -19.88 -4.73
C THR A 145 -39.03 -18.75 -3.72
N GLN A 146 -38.28 -18.74 -2.63
CA GLN A 146 -38.40 -17.70 -1.61
C GLN A 146 -37.94 -16.33 -2.13
N TRP A 147 -36.93 -16.34 -3.01
CA TRP A 147 -36.44 -15.11 -3.66
C TRP A 147 -37.53 -14.47 -4.53
N GLU A 148 -38.20 -15.26 -5.36
CA GLU A 148 -39.30 -14.77 -6.21
C GLU A 148 -40.44 -14.19 -5.38
N TYR A 149 -40.80 -14.84 -4.27
CA TYR A 149 -41.77 -14.30 -3.33
C TYR A 149 -41.37 -12.91 -2.85
N PHE A 150 -40.09 -12.70 -2.45
CA PHE A 150 -39.64 -11.40 -1.99
C PHE A 150 -39.63 -10.32 -3.06
N LEU A 151 -39.35 -10.68 -4.31
CA LEU A 151 -39.46 -9.73 -5.41
C LEU A 151 -40.91 -9.25 -5.59
N ILE A 152 -41.89 -10.17 -5.50
CA ILE A 152 -43.32 -9.81 -5.56
C ILE A 152 -43.71 -8.94 -4.38
N TYR A 153 -43.35 -9.34 -3.17
CA TYR A 153 -43.56 -8.57 -1.94
C TYR A 153 -42.99 -7.16 -2.00
N ASN A 154 -41.74 -7.01 -2.40
CA ASN A 154 -41.10 -5.72 -2.51
C ASN A 154 -41.74 -4.80 -3.57
N SER A 155 -42.22 -5.40 -4.68
CA SER A 155 -43.03 -4.65 -5.65
C SER A 155 -44.30 -4.08 -5.01
N ALA A 156 -45.01 -4.90 -4.21
CA ALA A 156 -46.21 -4.48 -3.50
C ALA A 156 -45.91 -3.36 -2.50
N ARG A 157 -44.83 -3.47 -1.72
CA ARG A 157 -44.39 -2.45 -0.75
C ARG A 157 -44.07 -1.10 -1.41
N ILE A 158 -43.39 -1.12 -2.56
CA ILE A 158 -43.10 0.10 -3.34
C ILE A 158 -44.42 0.74 -3.81
N LYS A 159 -45.35 -0.02 -4.38
CA LYS A 159 -46.66 0.50 -4.81
C LYS A 159 -47.48 1.06 -3.66
N GLN A 160 -47.44 0.39 -2.52
CA GLN A 160 -48.10 0.88 -1.29
C GLN A 160 -47.51 2.22 -0.82
N ALA A 161 -46.18 2.36 -0.86
CA ALA A 161 -45.49 3.64 -0.54
C ALA A 161 -45.81 4.75 -1.57
N GLU A 162 -46.03 4.39 -2.83
CA GLU A 162 -46.51 5.28 -3.89
C GLU A 162 -48.01 5.64 -3.75
N ARG A 163 -48.73 5.06 -2.79
CA ARG A 163 -50.18 5.17 -2.58
C ARG A 163 -51.03 4.57 -3.73
N LYS A 164 -50.42 3.67 -4.54
CA LYS A 164 -51.12 2.89 -5.58
C LYS A 164 -51.76 1.66 -4.93
N TYR A 165 -52.73 1.92 -4.07
CA TYR A 165 -53.26 0.89 -3.14
C TYR A 165 -53.90 -0.32 -3.88
N ASP A 166 -54.62 -0.11 -4.99
CA ASP A 166 -55.23 -1.19 -5.73
C ASP A 166 -54.21 -2.12 -6.39
N GLU A 167 -53.14 -1.54 -6.95
CA GLU A 167 -52.03 -2.30 -7.50
C GLU A 167 -51.21 -3.01 -6.39
N ALA A 168 -51.03 -2.37 -5.23
CA ALA A 168 -50.36 -2.97 -4.08
C ALA A 168 -51.13 -4.20 -3.56
N VAL A 169 -52.47 -4.08 -3.36
CA VAL A 169 -53.34 -5.22 -2.97
C VAL A 169 -53.22 -6.37 -3.98
N LYS A 170 -53.26 -6.09 -5.27
CA LYS A 170 -53.10 -7.11 -6.32
C LYS A 170 -51.74 -7.84 -6.19
N ASP A 171 -50.66 -7.12 -5.96
CA ASP A 171 -49.32 -7.76 -5.80
C ASP A 171 -49.25 -8.52 -4.46
N HIS A 172 -49.83 -8.02 -3.36
CA HIS A 172 -49.92 -8.74 -2.09
C HIS A 172 -50.72 -10.05 -2.22
N LEU A 173 -51.86 -10.02 -2.92
CA LEU A 173 -52.63 -11.25 -3.24
C LEU A 173 -51.82 -12.22 -4.08
N ARG A 174 -51.08 -11.72 -5.07
CA ARG A 174 -50.18 -12.55 -5.89
C ARG A 174 -49.07 -13.18 -5.05
N ALA A 175 -48.47 -12.43 -4.10
CA ALA A 175 -47.45 -12.95 -3.19
C ALA A 175 -48.01 -14.04 -2.26
N ALA A 176 -49.23 -13.85 -1.69
CA ALA A 176 -49.89 -14.83 -0.86
C ALA A 176 -50.24 -16.14 -1.67
N ALA A 177 -50.79 -15.98 -2.87
CA ALA A 177 -51.07 -17.11 -3.75
C ALA A 177 -49.78 -17.86 -4.18
N TYR A 178 -48.70 -17.11 -4.43
CA TYR A 178 -47.40 -17.71 -4.75
C TYR A 178 -46.82 -18.48 -3.55
N ALA A 179 -46.92 -17.94 -2.33
CA ALA A 179 -46.50 -18.63 -1.11
C ALA A 179 -47.26 -19.94 -0.92
N GLY A 180 -48.62 -19.93 -1.02
CA GLY A 180 -49.44 -21.12 -0.86
C GLY A 180 -49.17 -22.16 -1.96
N LYS A 181 -49.06 -21.74 -3.23
CA LYS A 181 -48.76 -22.67 -4.35
C LYS A 181 -47.42 -23.39 -4.20
N ASN A 182 -46.43 -22.74 -3.64
CA ASN A 182 -45.09 -23.29 -3.49
C ASN A 182 -44.80 -23.82 -2.09
N GLU A 183 -45.85 -24.02 -1.28
CA GLU A 183 -45.75 -24.58 0.08
C GLU A 183 -44.75 -23.86 0.95
N LEU A 184 -44.67 -22.52 0.78
CA LEU A 184 -43.92 -21.67 1.72
C LEU A 184 -44.66 -21.62 3.04
N ASP A 185 -43.95 -21.32 4.09
CA ASP A 185 -44.46 -21.22 5.43
C ASP A 185 -45.67 -20.25 5.54
N ASP A 186 -46.66 -20.59 6.35
CA ASP A 186 -47.88 -19.81 6.54
C ASP A 186 -47.65 -18.37 6.99
N ILE A 187 -46.54 -18.11 7.63
CA ILE A 187 -46.11 -16.74 7.99
C ILE A 187 -46.02 -15.81 6.77
N PHE A 188 -45.57 -16.34 5.61
CA PHE A 188 -45.50 -15.55 4.39
C PHE A 188 -46.88 -15.13 3.88
N ILE A 189 -47.88 -15.97 4.07
CA ILE A 189 -49.28 -15.69 3.75
C ILE A 189 -49.82 -14.67 4.76
N LEU A 190 -49.61 -14.89 6.04
CA LEU A 190 -50.03 -13.99 7.12
C LEU A 190 -49.54 -12.55 6.95
N TYR A 191 -48.29 -12.38 6.57
CA TYR A 191 -47.73 -11.04 6.27
C TYR A 191 -48.54 -10.37 5.13
N GLN A 192 -48.86 -11.06 4.06
CA GLN A 192 -49.63 -10.49 2.95
C GLN A 192 -51.03 -10.10 3.35
N GLU A 193 -51.73 -10.96 4.09
CA GLU A 193 -53.08 -10.71 4.61
C GLU A 193 -53.12 -9.49 5.51
N SER A 194 -52.11 -9.35 6.38
CA SER A 194 -51.90 -8.21 7.26
C SER A 194 -51.70 -6.92 6.47
N GLU A 195 -50.81 -6.91 5.47
CA GLU A 195 -50.57 -5.73 4.63
C GLU A 195 -51.82 -5.31 3.85
N ILE A 196 -52.59 -6.28 3.34
CA ILE A 196 -53.88 -6.01 2.70
C ILE A 196 -54.84 -5.37 3.68
N GLY A 197 -54.96 -5.92 4.88
CA GLY A 197 -55.80 -5.35 5.95
C GLY A 197 -55.44 -3.89 6.23
N ASN A 198 -54.18 -3.59 6.41
CA ASN A 198 -53.68 -2.24 6.64
C ASN A 198 -53.97 -1.28 5.45
N ILE A 199 -53.85 -1.76 4.20
CA ILE A 199 -54.20 -0.97 3.02
C ILE A 199 -55.69 -0.68 2.98
N LEU A 200 -56.52 -1.66 3.27
CA LEU A 200 -57.98 -1.51 3.26
C LEU A 200 -58.48 -0.53 4.29
N VAL A 201 -57.88 -0.49 5.50
CA VAL A 201 -58.12 0.55 6.46
C VAL A 201 -57.81 1.95 5.90
N LYS A 202 -56.65 2.11 5.25
CA LYS A 202 -56.25 3.39 4.61
C LYS A 202 -57.17 3.79 3.44
N LYS A 203 -57.80 2.83 2.80
CA LYS A 203 -58.78 3.03 1.72
C LYS A 203 -60.22 3.29 2.29
N HIS A 204 -60.41 3.21 3.59
CA HIS A 204 -61.71 3.25 4.23
C HIS A 204 -62.67 2.11 3.82
N ASP A 205 -62.11 1.01 3.33
CA ASP A 205 -62.87 -0.22 3.05
C ASP A 205 -62.92 -1.09 4.32
N TYR A 206 -63.64 -0.59 5.30
CA TYR A 206 -63.67 -1.18 6.65
C TYR A 206 -64.24 -2.57 6.70
N GLY A 207 -65.25 -2.87 5.85
CA GLY A 207 -65.88 -4.20 5.80
C GLY A 207 -64.90 -5.28 5.38
N ASN A 208 -64.09 -5.05 4.34
CA ASN A 208 -63.03 -5.93 3.94
C ASN A 208 -61.84 -5.94 4.90
N ALA A 209 -61.50 -4.78 5.47
CA ALA A 209 -60.46 -4.68 6.52
C ALA A 209 -60.75 -5.58 7.71
N ILE A 210 -62.00 -5.62 8.19
CA ILE A 210 -62.43 -6.51 9.26
C ILE A 210 -62.27 -7.98 8.90
N LYS A 211 -62.59 -8.39 7.65
CA LYS A 211 -62.39 -9.76 7.22
C LYS A 211 -60.92 -10.16 7.23
N TYR A 212 -60.03 -9.31 6.66
CA TYR A 212 -58.61 -9.56 6.65
C TYR A 212 -58.00 -9.51 8.06
N GLY A 213 -58.38 -8.54 8.90
CA GLY A 213 -57.95 -8.45 10.29
C GLY A 213 -58.35 -9.68 11.12
N THR A 214 -59.56 -10.21 10.92
CA THR A 214 -60.01 -11.44 11.59
C THR A 214 -59.18 -12.63 11.14
N LYS A 215 -58.94 -12.77 9.81
CA LYS A 215 -58.10 -13.85 9.28
C LYS A 215 -56.69 -13.77 9.83
N CYS A 216 -56.12 -12.57 9.88
CA CYS A 216 -54.77 -12.35 10.46
C CYS A 216 -54.73 -12.74 11.94
N ARG A 217 -55.74 -12.37 12.74
CA ARG A 217 -55.84 -12.74 14.17
C ARG A 217 -55.83 -14.27 14.30
N ASP A 218 -56.72 -14.96 13.55
CA ASP A 218 -56.85 -16.39 13.68
C ASP A 218 -55.56 -17.12 13.28
N MET A 219 -54.94 -16.72 12.17
CA MET A 219 -53.67 -17.29 11.74
C MET A 219 -52.51 -16.94 12.72
N SER A 220 -52.47 -15.73 13.27
CA SER A 220 -51.39 -15.32 14.20
C SER A 220 -51.45 -16.12 15.51
N VAL A 221 -52.66 -16.42 16.01
CA VAL A 221 -52.87 -17.27 17.19
C VAL A 221 -52.47 -18.73 16.88
N GLU A 222 -52.84 -19.27 15.70
CA GLU A 222 -52.48 -20.62 15.29
C GLU A 222 -50.97 -20.85 15.21
N ILE A 223 -50.25 -19.89 14.70
CA ILE A 223 -48.78 -19.99 14.60
C ILE A 223 -48.03 -19.39 15.81
N ASP A 224 -48.72 -18.95 16.86
CA ASP A 224 -48.15 -18.34 18.09
C ASP A 224 -47.21 -17.17 17.78
N ASN A 225 -47.76 -16.18 17.02
CA ASN A 225 -47.00 -14.97 16.63
C ASN A 225 -47.61 -13.69 17.23
N ALA A 226 -47.08 -13.28 18.37
CA ALA A 226 -47.58 -12.13 19.12
C ALA A 226 -47.47 -10.79 18.35
N GLU A 227 -46.45 -10.59 17.51
CA GLU A 227 -46.31 -9.39 16.68
C GLU A 227 -47.41 -9.28 15.63
N MET A 228 -47.72 -10.37 14.95
CA MET A 228 -48.81 -10.38 13.97
C MET A 228 -50.16 -10.31 14.64
N GLU A 229 -50.31 -10.83 15.85
CA GLU A 229 -51.51 -10.70 16.66
C GLU A 229 -51.81 -9.24 17.04
N ILE A 230 -50.73 -8.51 17.47
CA ILE A 230 -50.82 -7.05 17.74
C ILE A 230 -51.28 -6.31 16.49
N ASN A 231 -50.69 -6.63 15.31
CA ASN A 231 -51.05 -5.97 14.08
C ASN A 231 -52.51 -6.29 13.64
N ALA A 232 -52.94 -7.52 13.82
CA ALA A 232 -54.33 -7.91 13.60
C ALA A 232 -55.31 -7.15 14.49
N TYR A 233 -55.02 -7.02 15.80
CA TYR A 233 -55.83 -6.21 16.72
C TYR A 233 -55.87 -4.75 16.32
N LYS A 234 -54.78 -4.20 15.85
CA LYS A 234 -54.73 -2.82 15.34
C LYS A 234 -55.63 -2.64 14.12
N ILE A 235 -55.53 -3.54 13.11
CA ILE A 235 -56.40 -3.51 11.92
C ILE A 235 -57.84 -3.57 12.33
N LEU A 236 -58.22 -4.50 13.23
CA LEU A 236 -59.60 -4.68 13.69
C LEU A 236 -60.11 -3.45 14.44
N TYR A 237 -59.31 -2.91 15.36
CA TYR A 237 -59.75 -1.73 16.12
C TYR A 237 -59.94 -0.53 15.17
N GLU A 238 -59.04 -0.25 14.24
CA GLU A 238 -59.14 0.86 13.29
C GLU A 238 -60.32 0.65 12.31
N ALA A 239 -60.51 -0.57 11.85
CA ALA A 239 -61.59 -0.89 10.94
C ALA A 239 -62.97 -0.82 11.60
N TYR A 240 -63.15 -1.37 12.81
CA TYR A 240 -64.41 -1.24 13.55
C TYR A 240 -64.75 0.20 13.94
N ALA A 241 -63.71 0.99 14.34
CA ALA A 241 -63.88 2.42 14.64
C ALA A 241 -64.35 3.18 13.37
N GLY A 242 -63.74 2.92 12.23
CA GLY A 242 -64.13 3.55 10.98
C GLY A 242 -65.50 3.08 10.46
N ASN A 243 -65.91 1.83 10.77
CA ASN A 243 -67.23 1.27 10.43
C ASN A 243 -68.34 1.70 11.39
N GLY A 244 -68.00 2.45 12.47
CA GLY A 244 -68.97 2.96 13.46
C GLY A 244 -69.36 1.97 14.58
N ASP A 245 -68.77 0.78 14.64
CA ASP A 245 -68.92 -0.19 15.73
C ASP A 245 -67.98 0.11 16.90
N SER A 246 -68.44 1.00 17.78
CA SER A 246 -67.65 1.50 18.92
C SER A 246 -67.34 0.41 19.96
N ASP A 247 -68.18 -0.58 20.14
CA ASP A 247 -67.98 -1.63 21.13
C ASP A 247 -66.90 -2.61 20.68
N SER A 248 -66.96 -3.07 19.45
CA SER A 248 -65.89 -3.90 18.86
C SER A 248 -64.58 -3.13 18.79
N ALA A 249 -64.61 -1.84 18.38
CA ALA A 249 -63.43 -1.01 18.33
C ALA A 249 -62.77 -0.89 19.72
N ARG A 250 -63.55 -0.67 20.78
CA ARG A 250 -63.08 -0.61 22.19
C ARG A 250 -62.44 -1.94 22.60
N LYS A 251 -63.10 -3.06 22.30
CA LYS A 251 -62.61 -4.40 22.62
C LYS A 251 -61.23 -4.65 21.98
N TYR A 252 -61.10 -4.42 20.69
CA TYR A 252 -59.83 -4.69 19.98
C TYR A 252 -58.75 -3.66 20.32
N ARG A 253 -59.11 -2.43 20.68
CA ARG A 253 -58.14 -1.45 21.17
C ARG A 253 -57.52 -1.88 22.50
N VAL A 254 -58.32 -2.44 23.43
CA VAL A 254 -57.81 -2.95 24.70
C VAL A 254 -56.86 -4.12 24.45
N LEU A 255 -57.26 -5.09 23.66
CA LEU A 255 -56.40 -6.23 23.28
C LEU A 255 -55.10 -5.76 22.63
N TYR A 256 -55.18 -4.80 21.71
CA TYR A 256 -54.00 -4.21 21.08
C TYR A 256 -53.04 -3.61 22.12
N LEU A 257 -53.53 -2.79 23.05
CA LEU A 257 -52.70 -2.12 24.06
C LEU A 257 -52.10 -3.13 25.05
N GLU A 258 -52.86 -4.08 25.55
CA GLU A 258 -52.39 -5.09 26.50
C GLU A 258 -51.31 -5.98 25.88
N THR A 259 -51.51 -6.48 24.67
CA THR A 259 -50.57 -7.31 23.96
C THR A 259 -49.33 -6.48 23.58
N TYR A 260 -49.53 -5.23 23.14
CA TYR A 260 -48.43 -4.32 22.80
C TYR A 260 -47.52 -4.06 24.01
N ASP A 261 -48.07 -3.72 25.19
CA ASP A 261 -47.28 -3.47 26.39
C ASP A 261 -46.52 -4.72 26.87
N SER A 262 -47.11 -5.91 26.69
CA SER A 262 -46.44 -7.16 27.06
C SER A 262 -45.22 -7.47 26.17
N VAL A 263 -45.30 -7.17 24.88
CA VAL A 263 -44.25 -7.45 23.87
C VAL A 263 -43.24 -6.31 23.78
N PHE A 264 -43.73 -5.07 23.73
CA PHE A 264 -42.87 -3.90 23.47
C PHE A 264 -42.56 -3.13 24.76
N SER A 265 -41.85 -3.75 25.68
CA SER A 265 -41.39 -3.08 26.91
C SER A 265 -40.40 -1.94 26.62
N ALA A 266 -40.86 -0.70 26.71
CA ALA A 266 -40.02 0.48 26.48
C ALA A 266 -38.82 0.54 27.42
N LYS A 267 -38.99 0.16 28.70
CA LYS A 267 -37.91 0.13 29.69
C LYS A 267 -36.82 -0.91 29.31
N GLY A 268 -37.24 -2.12 28.98
CA GLY A 268 -36.33 -3.19 28.57
C GLY A 268 -35.58 -2.82 27.29
N MET A 269 -36.28 -2.24 26.30
CA MET A 269 -35.68 -1.81 25.06
C MET A 269 -34.64 -0.70 25.24
N ASN A 270 -34.92 0.30 26.09
CA ASN A 270 -33.94 1.35 26.40
C ASN A 270 -32.67 0.81 27.06
N GLN A 271 -32.81 -0.18 27.96
CA GLN A 271 -31.66 -0.85 28.58
C GLN A 271 -30.82 -1.64 27.52
N ALA A 272 -31.49 -2.36 26.63
CA ALA A 272 -30.86 -3.13 25.58
C ALA A 272 -30.17 -2.21 24.54
N ARG A 273 -30.81 -1.09 24.16
CA ARG A 273 -30.20 -0.04 23.32
C ARG A 273 -28.94 0.54 23.96
N GLY A 274 -28.96 0.79 25.29
CA GLY A 274 -27.79 1.26 26.03
C GLY A 274 -26.61 0.30 25.89
N LYS A 275 -26.84 -1.01 26.03
CA LYS A 275 -25.79 -2.03 25.81
C LYS A 275 -25.27 -2.06 24.38
N LEU A 276 -26.14 -1.91 23.39
CA LEU A 276 -25.74 -1.86 21.99
C LEU A 276 -24.89 -0.63 21.71
N GLN A 277 -25.28 0.52 22.24
CA GLN A 277 -24.49 1.76 22.10
C GLN A 277 -23.13 1.65 22.79
N GLU A 278 -23.05 1.01 23.96
CA GLU A 278 -21.80 0.73 24.65
C GLU A 278 -20.89 -0.18 23.80
N TYR A 279 -21.44 -1.26 23.24
CA TYR A 279 -20.72 -2.15 22.33
C TYR A 279 -20.15 -1.38 21.11
N GLU A 280 -20.98 -0.57 20.44
CA GLU A 280 -20.56 0.19 19.26
C GLU A 280 -19.53 1.26 19.60
N SER A 281 -19.68 1.95 20.74
CA SER A 281 -18.72 2.94 21.23
C SER A 281 -17.35 2.30 21.49
N ARG A 282 -17.35 1.13 22.18
CA ARG A 282 -16.13 0.38 22.42
C ARG A 282 -15.45 -0.02 21.11
N LYS A 283 -16.22 -0.52 20.14
CA LYS A 283 -15.71 -0.89 18.81
C LYS A 283 -15.12 0.30 18.05
N SER A 284 -15.81 1.41 18.04
CA SER A 284 -15.31 2.64 17.43
C SER A 284 -13.99 3.08 18.07
N THR A 285 -13.88 2.99 19.41
CA THR A 285 -12.66 3.34 20.13
C THR A 285 -11.50 2.39 19.79
N GLU A 286 -11.75 1.08 19.73
CA GLU A 286 -10.76 0.08 19.31
C GLU A 286 -10.28 0.34 17.88
N GLU A 287 -11.18 0.62 16.96
CA GLU A 287 -10.85 0.93 15.56
C GLU A 287 -10.03 2.22 15.45
N ILE A 288 -10.44 3.29 16.15
CA ILE A 288 -9.69 4.56 16.20
C ILE A 288 -8.28 4.32 16.77
N SER A 289 -8.14 3.58 17.86
CA SER A 289 -6.84 3.32 18.48
C SER A 289 -5.91 2.53 17.55
N SER A 290 -6.45 1.55 16.82
CA SER A 290 -5.68 0.77 15.83
C SER A 290 -5.23 1.63 14.66
N LEU A 291 -6.11 2.48 14.12
CA LEU A 291 -5.79 3.43 13.05
C LEU A 291 -4.74 4.45 13.50
N THR A 292 -4.87 4.96 14.73
CA THR A 292 -3.89 5.89 15.32
C THR A 292 -2.52 5.24 15.44
N SER A 293 -2.46 3.99 15.86
CA SER A 293 -1.20 3.23 15.94
C SER A 293 -0.54 3.06 14.58
N ILE A 294 -1.32 2.75 13.53
CA ILE A 294 -0.85 2.65 12.15
C ILE A 294 -0.32 4.00 11.66
N ILE A 295 -1.04 5.10 11.91
CA ILE A 295 -0.62 6.45 11.54
C ILE A 295 0.70 6.80 12.22
N ASN A 296 0.86 6.48 13.50
CA ASN A 296 2.10 6.73 14.25
C ASN A 296 3.29 5.97 13.66
N ILE A 297 3.09 4.71 13.23
CA ILE A 297 4.14 3.93 12.55
C ILE A 297 4.55 4.58 11.22
N TYR A 298 3.58 4.98 10.39
CA TYR A 298 3.88 5.68 9.13
C TYR A 298 4.56 7.02 9.35
N THR A 299 4.15 7.79 10.35
CA THR A 299 4.77 9.06 10.71
C THR A 299 6.23 8.86 11.12
N LEU A 300 6.53 7.86 11.95
CA LEU A 300 7.88 7.50 12.33
C LEU A 300 8.73 7.09 11.11
N ALA A 301 8.18 6.28 10.22
CA ALA A 301 8.87 5.87 8.99
C ALA A 301 9.22 7.09 8.10
N VAL A 302 8.30 8.03 7.92
CA VAL A 302 8.54 9.27 7.15
C VAL A 302 9.64 10.11 7.79
N ILE A 303 9.65 10.23 9.11
CA ILE A 303 10.72 10.95 9.84
C ILE A 303 12.08 10.29 9.60
N LEU A 304 12.17 8.96 9.72
CA LEU A 304 13.42 8.23 9.49
C LEU A 304 13.92 8.37 8.05
N ILE A 305 13.04 8.29 7.06
CA ILE A 305 13.39 8.50 5.64
C ILE A 305 13.89 9.93 5.42
N SER A 306 13.27 10.92 6.04
CA SER A 306 13.68 12.32 5.94
C SER A 306 15.08 12.56 6.54
N ILE A 307 15.37 11.95 7.68
CA ILE A 307 16.70 12.00 8.30
C ILE A 307 17.75 11.36 7.38
N LEU A 308 17.45 10.18 6.82
CA LEU A 308 18.35 9.49 5.89
C LEU A 308 18.63 10.33 4.65
N LEU A 309 17.62 11.00 4.12
CA LEU A 309 17.77 11.91 2.98
C LEU A 309 18.69 13.08 3.31
N ILE A 310 18.54 13.69 4.47
CA ILE A 310 19.41 14.78 4.95
C ILE A 310 20.86 14.29 5.06
N ILE A 311 21.08 13.12 5.64
CA ILE A 311 22.42 12.52 5.78
C ILE A 311 23.05 12.30 4.39
N THR A 312 22.29 11.77 3.42
CA THR A 312 22.79 11.54 2.05
C THR A 312 23.15 12.85 1.35
N ILE A 313 22.36 13.90 1.54
CA ILE A 313 22.66 15.25 0.99
C ILE A 313 23.95 15.81 1.62
N VAL A 314 24.11 15.70 2.92
CA VAL A 314 25.33 16.18 3.62
C VAL A 314 26.57 15.43 3.11
N LEU A 315 26.49 14.10 3.01
CA LEU A 315 27.58 13.27 2.46
C LEU A 315 27.92 13.67 1.02
N ALA A 316 26.92 13.89 0.18
CA ALA A 316 27.14 14.35 -1.19
C ALA A 316 27.86 15.70 -1.23
N VAL A 317 27.48 16.65 -0.39
CA VAL A 317 28.16 17.97 -0.28
C VAL A 317 29.61 17.81 0.16
N VAL A 318 29.88 16.95 1.16
CA VAL A 318 31.25 16.67 1.63
C VAL A 318 32.11 16.07 0.51
N VAL A 319 31.57 15.10 -0.23
CA VAL A 319 32.29 14.48 -1.37
C VAL A 319 32.57 15.50 -2.47
N ILE A 320 31.60 16.36 -2.81
CA ILE A 320 31.78 17.42 -3.81
C ILE A 320 32.88 18.39 -3.39
N ARG A 321 32.87 18.84 -2.12
CA ARG A 321 33.91 19.74 -1.58
C ARG A 321 35.29 19.08 -1.63
N LYS A 322 35.41 17.83 -1.18
CA LYS A 322 36.67 17.06 -1.24
C LYS A 322 37.21 16.93 -2.65
N ASN A 323 36.35 16.61 -3.61
CA ASN A 323 36.73 16.50 -5.02
C ASN A 323 37.17 17.86 -5.61
N ARG A 324 36.54 18.97 -5.24
CA ARG A 324 36.99 20.33 -5.64
C ARG A 324 38.36 20.65 -5.10
N ASN A 325 38.62 20.39 -3.82
CA ASN A 325 39.92 20.63 -3.19
C ASN A 325 41.03 19.79 -3.85
N LEU A 326 40.74 18.51 -4.15
CA LEU A 326 41.68 17.63 -4.85
C LEU A 326 42.03 18.17 -6.25
N ARG A 327 41.05 18.65 -7.00
CA ARG A 327 41.29 19.25 -8.33
C ARG A 327 42.14 20.54 -8.22
N ASN A 328 41.89 21.35 -7.23
CA ASN A 328 42.68 22.58 -7.01
C ASN A 328 44.14 22.26 -6.65
N ALA A 329 44.36 21.26 -5.79
CA ALA A 329 45.70 20.81 -5.46
C ALA A 329 46.44 20.24 -6.70
N GLN A 330 45.74 19.48 -7.55
CA GLN A 330 46.33 18.98 -8.80
C GLN A 330 46.71 20.09 -9.79
N ARG A 331 45.88 21.15 -9.89
CA ARG A 331 46.21 22.34 -10.70
C ARG A 331 47.46 23.08 -10.20
N LEU A 332 47.57 23.27 -8.89
CA LEU A 332 48.76 23.89 -8.30
C LEU A 332 50.04 23.09 -8.62
N LEU A 333 49.97 21.74 -8.61
CA LEU A 333 51.08 20.91 -8.95
C LEU A 333 51.48 21.06 -10.45
N ILE A 334 50.48 21.16 -11.34
CA ILE A 334 50.75 21.39 -12.77
C ILE A 334 51.42 22.73 -12.99
N ASN A 335 50.92 23.79 -12.40
CA ASN A 335 51.49 25.14 -12.51
C ASN A 335 52.93 25.16 -11.99
N LYS A 336 53.16 24.54 -10.82
CA LYS A 336 54.53 24.43 -10.27
C LYS A 336 55.47 23.64 -11.20
N ASN A 337 55.00 22.53 -11.80
CA ASN A 337 55.77 21.78 -12.78
C ASN A 337 56.06 22.58 -14.05
N ASN A 338 55.07 23.34 -14.55
CA ASN A 338 55.27 24.23 -15.69
C ASN A 338 56.30 25.35 -15.42
N ASP A 339 56.27 25.91 -14.20
CA ASP A 339 57.23 26.91 -13.78
C ASP A 339 58.65 26.31 -13.67
N LEU A 340 58.78 25.10 -13.15
CA LEU A 340 60.05 24.37 -13.14
C LEU A 340 60.60 24.10 -14.57
N ILE A 341 59.72 23.69 -15.49
CA ILE A 341 60.07 23.47 -16.92
C ILE A 341 60.56 24.79 -17.57
N LYS A 342 59.93 25.92 -17.23
CA LYS A 342 60.36 27.24 -17.71
C LYS A 342 61.67 27.69 -17.08
N SER A 343 61.92 27.37 -15.81
CA SER A 343 63.16 27.74 -15.10
C SER A 343 64.34 26.84 -15.42
N ASP A 344 64.14 25.60 -15.84
CA ASP A 344 65.18 24.65 -16.20
C ASP A 344 65.92 25.02 -17.51
N ARG A 345 65.46 26.05 -18.24
CA ARG A 345 66.25 26.71 -19.28
C ARG A 345 67.38 27.58 -18.75
N SER A 346 67.50 27.75 -17.41
CA SER A 346 68.55 28.63 -16.83
C SER A 346 69.27 28.11 -15.59
N LYS A 347 68.85 26.99 -14.94
CA LYS A 347 69.63 26.40 -13.80
C LYS A 347 69.11 24.98 -13.49
N VAL A 348 70.02 24.01 -13.29
CA VAL A 348 69.77 22.68 -12.74
C VAL A 348 69.12 22.78 -11.35
N ALA A 349 67.90 22.29 -11.22
CA ALA A 349 67.23 22.23 -9.94
C ALA A 349 66.91 20.76 -9.56
N ILE A 350 67.25 20.45 -8.31
CA ILE A 350 67.21 19.17 -7.64
C ILE A 350 65.74 18.69 -7.51
N VAL A 351 65.39 17.55 -8.10
CA VAL A 351 64.11 16.85 -7.89
C VAL A 351 64.30 15.87 -6.74
N PRO A 352 63.37 15.78 -5.75
CA PRO A 352 63.51 14.85 -4.63
C PRO A 352 63.62 13.40 -5.04
N SER A 353 64.58 12.72 -4.45
CA SER A 353 64.83 11.26 -4.67
C SER A 353 63.65 10.47 -4.12
N TYR A 354 63.07 9.61 -4.99
CA TYR A 354 62.12 8.58 -4.57
C TYR A 354 62.85 7.25 -4.48
N ASN A 355 62.75 6.58 -3.34
CA ASN A 355 63.25 5.25 -3.07
C ASN A 355 62.60 4.21 -3.97
N GLU A 356 63.39 3.33 -4.52
CA GLU A 356 63.01 2.23 -5.37
C GLU A 356 62.38 1.05 -4.59
N GLY A 357 61.27 0.57 -5.09
CA GLY A 357 60.78 -0.77 -4.88
C GLY A 357 60.22 -1.29 -6.19
N ASP A 358 60.79 -2.38 -6.69
CA ASP A 358 60.31 -3.33 -7.69
C ASP A 358 60.25 -2.91 -9.16
N GLU A 359 61.13 -3.42 -9.95
CA GLU A 359 61.01 -4.48 -10.97
C GLU A 359 62.25 -4.54 -11.87
N ALA A 360 62.79 -5.77 -11.93
CA ALA A 360 63.92 -6.17 -12.72
C ALA A 360 63.62 -6.06 -14.22
N GLY A 361 64.48 -5.40 -14.92
CA GLY A 361 64.71 -5.53 -16.33
C GLY A 361 66.21 -5.48 -16.50
N ASP A 362 66.75 -6.55 -16.99
CA ASP A 362 68.16 -6.84 -17.16
C ASP A 362 68.99 -5.63 -17.68
N ASP A 363 69.56 -4.88 -16.78
CA ASP A 363 70.81 -4.15 -17.00
C ASP A 363 71.56 -4.25 -15.64
N GLU A 364 72.59 -5.09 -15.62
CA GLU A 364 73.46 -5.32 -14.46
C GLU A 364 73.92 -3.98 -13.89
N PHE A 365 73.31 -3.62 -12.77
CA PHE A 365 73.83 -2.59 -11.87
C PHE A 365 75.03 -3.20 -11.14
N ASP A 366 76.19 -3.13 -11.75
CA ASP A 366 77.43 -3.40 -11.05
C ASP A 366 77.66 -2.25 -10.04
N GLY A 367 77.18 -2.47 -8.81
CA GLY A 367 77.29 -1.54 -7.67
C GLY A 367 78.73 -1.40 -7.16
N ASN A 368 79.71 -1.77 -7.95
CA ASN A 368 81.10 -1.63 -7.60
C ASN A 368 81.73 -0.42 -8.29
N ALA A 369 81.44 0.76 -7.71
CA ALA A 369 82.10 1.99 -8.08
C ALA A 369 83.58 2.05 -7.59
N GLY A 370 84.26 0.91 -7.61
CA GLY A 370 85.66 0.84 -7.33
C GLY A 370 86.48 1.02 -8.61
N GLY A 371 87.04 2.16 -8.84
CA GLY A 371 88.09 2.32 -9.83
C GLY A 371 87.80 3.12 -11.11
N VAL A 372 86.93 4.10 -11.02
CA VAL A 372 86.84 5.13 -12.07
C VAL A 372 87.82 6.26 -11.68
N ASP A 373 89.03 6.18 -12.26
CA ASP A 373 90.04 7.23 -12.01
C ASP A 373 89.74 8.40 -12.97
N MET A 374 88.96 9.38 -12.48
CA MET A 374 88.52 10.55 -13.21
C MET A 374 88.59 11.77 -12.30
N THR A 375 89.29 12.81 -12.74
CA THR A 375 89.34 14.07 -12.01
C THR A 375 87.98 14.80 -12.06
N GLN A 376 87.70 15.70 -11.12
CA GLN A 376 86.42 16.47 -11.09
C GLN A 376 86.28 17.28 -12.40
N GLU A 377 87.34 17.89 -12.89
CA GLU A 377 87.32 18.69 -14.14
C GLU A 377 87.00 17.81 -15.40
N GLN A 378 87.45 16.53 -15.44
CA GLN A 378 87.05 15.60 -16.46
C GLN A 378 85.62 15.16 -16.38
N ALA A 379 85.10 14.97 -15.16
CA ALA A 379 83.70 14.65 -14.92
C ALA A 379 82.80 15.80 -15.37
N ASP A 380 83.13 17.04 -15.00
CA ASP A 380 82.34 18.25 -15.34
C ASP A 380 82.36 18.49 -16.88
N ALA A 381 83.54 18.30 -17.53
CA ALA A 381 83.65 18.39 -18.99
C ALA A 381 82.83 17.31 -19.71
N LEU A 382 82.81 16.08 -19.19
CA LEU A 382 82.02 14.98 -19.76
C LEU A 382 80.53 15.24 -19.51
N LEU A 383 80.13 15.74 -18.31
CA LEU A 383 78.74 16.11 -18.00
C LEU A 383 78.23 17.19 -18.95
N ALA A 384 79.05 18.23 -19.24
CA ALA A 384 78.69 19.26 -20.21
C ALA A 384 78.40 18.69 -21.60
N LYS A 385 79.22 17.78 -22.09
CA LYS A 385 78.98 17.09 -23.36
C LYS A 385 77.70 16.24 -23.31
N ILE A 386 77.53 15.44 -22.28
CA ILE A 386 76.29 14.61 -22.10
C ILE A 386 75.04 15.51 -22.10
N ASN A 387 75.04 16.60 -21.43
CA ASN A 387 73.90 17.50 -21.42
C ASN A 387 73.65 18.17 -22.78
N GLU A 388 74.71 18.57 -23.48
CA GLU A 388 74.61 19.07 -24.88
C GLU A 388 73.95 18.02 -25.83
N ILE A 389 74.35 16.79 -25.73
CA ILE A 389 73.86 15.69 -26.56
C ILE A 389 72.40 15.40 -26.22
N ILE A 390 72.06 15.29 -24.93
CA ILE A 390 70.70 14.93 -24.45
C ILE A 390 69.72 16.09 -24.63
N ASN A 391 70.15 17.32 -24.66
CA ASN A 391 69.26 18.47 -24.93
C ASN A 391 68.95 18.65 -26.42
N THR A 392 69.52 17.81 -27.31
CA THR A 392 69.20 17.77 -28.73
C THR A 392 67.89 16.97 -28.92
N PRO A 393 66.81 17.60 -29.40
CA PRO A 393 65.47 16.96 -29.43
C PRO A 393 65.44 15.63 -30.21
N GLU A 394 66.17 15.55 -31.31
CA GLU A 394 66.25 14.38 -32.19
C GLU A 394 66.89 13.18 -31.51
N ILE A 395 67.86 13.44 -30.61
CA ILE A 395 68.55 12.39 -29.84
C ILE A 395 67.71 11.84 -28.70
N ILE A 396 67.08 12.71 -27.92
CA ILE A 396 66.28 12.25 -26.79
C ILE A 396 65.00 11.54 -27.22
N SER A 397 64.50 11.88 -28.40
CA SER A 397 63.31 11.25 -29.03
C SER A 397 63.57 9.93 -29.72
N ASP A 398 64.85 9.55 -29.90
CA ASP A 398 65.22 8.26 -30.52
C ASP A 398 64.82 7.11 -29.58
N PRO A 399 63.90 6.21 -30.02
CA PRO A 399 63.46 5.08 -29.19
C PRO A 399 64.60 4.12 -28.82
N ASP A 400 65.57 4.03 -29.65
CA ASP A 400 66.74 3.10 -29.52
C ASP A 400 67.88 3.75 -28.70
N LEU A 401 67.73 4.98 -28.20
CA LEU A 401 68.70 5.69 -27.40
C LEU A 401 69.21 4.82 -26.24
N SER A 402 70.51 4.51 -26.27
CA SER A 402 71.16 3.68 -25.26
C SER A 402 72.36 4.38 -24.63
N LEU A 403 72.83 3.87 -23.49
CA LEU A 403 74.03 4.36 -22.82
C LEU A 403 75.25 4.31 -23.71
N LYS A 404 75.34 3.28 -24.61
CA LYS A 404 76.38 3.12 -25.54
C LYS A 404 76.40 4.24 -26.59
N ILE A 405 75.23 4.58 -27.15
CA ILE A 405 75.11 5.65 -28.14
C ILE A 405 75.60 7.00 -27.56
N ILE A 406 75.19 7.30 -26.35
CA ILE A 406 75.63 8.54 -25.66
C ILE A 406 77.14 8.50 -25.38
N ALA A 407 77.67 7.35 -24.97
CA ALA A 407 79.11 7.22 -24.72
C ALA A 407 79.92 7.41 -26.01
N ASP A 408 79.50 6.83 -27.13
CA ASP A 408 80.13 6.99 -28.41
C ASP A 408 80.09 8.45 -28.91
N MET A 409 78.94 9.11 -28.78
CA MET A 409 78.76 10.55 -29.12
C MET A 409 79.63 11.47 -28.26
N ALA A 410 79.74 11.20 -26.96
CA ALA A 410 80.52 11.96 -26.02
C ALA A 410 82.06 11.63 -26.16
N LYS A 411 82.42 10.74 -27.01
CA LYS A 411 83.79 10.20 -27.17
C LYS A 411 84.36 9.71 -25.81
N SER A 412 83.55 8.89 -25.13
CA SER A 412 83.84 8.35 -23.79
C SER A 412 83.44 6.86 -23.78
N ASN A 413 83.51 6.22 -22.65
CA ASN A 413 82.99 4.86 -22.44
C ASN A 413 81.76 4.85 -21.57
N THR A 414 80.96 3.77 -21.64
CA THR A 414 79.68 3.61 -20.93
C THR A 414 79.88 3.69 -19.41
N LYS A 415 81.01 3.25 -18.85
CA LYS A 415 81.24 3.34 -17.40
C LYS A 415 81.39 4.79 -16.94
N TYR A 416 82.15 5.60 -17.70
CA TYR A 416 82.30 7.02 -17.33
C TYR A 416 80.98 7.81 -17.47
N VAL A 417 80.23 7.56 -18.55
CA VAL A 417 78.91 8.24 -18.72
C VAL A 417 77.94 7.85 -17.62
N SER A 418 77.82 6.55 -17.30
CA SER A 418 76.99 6.09 -16.20
C SER A 418 77.43 6.65 -14.86
N PHE A 419 78.76 6.66 -14.60
CA PHE A 419 79.27 7.22 -13.35
C PHE A 419 78.94 8.73 -13.20
N VAL A 420 79.13 9.52 -14.21
CA VAL A 420 78.90 10.96 -14.21
C VAL A 420 77.41 11.25 -14.03
N ILE A 421 76.52 10.54 -14.73
CA ILE A 421 75.09 10.71 -14.57
C ILE A 421 74.65 10.32 -13.15
N ASN A 422 75.12 9.18 -12.66
CA ASN A 422 74.76 8.72 -11.30
C ASN A 422 75.29 9.69 -10.21
N LYS A 423 76.56 10.08 -10.30
CA LYS A 423 77.20 11.01 -9.35
C LYS A 423 76.50 12.38 -9.30
N THR A 424 76.09 12.90 -10.47
CA THR A 424 75.49 14.23 -10.59
C THR A 424 73.98 14.27 -10.27
N TYR A 425 73.22 13.27 -10.76
CA TYR A 425 71.75 13.28 -10.65
C TYR A 425 71.21 12.23 -9.68
N ASN A 426 72.08 11.38 -9.12
CA ASN A 426 71.70 10.24 -8.26
C ASN A 426 70.69 9.30 -8.92
N LYS A 427 70.87 9.06 -10.23
CA LYS A 427 69.95 8.27 -11.06
C LYS A 427 70.71 7.40 -12.06
N ASN A 428 70.16 6.25 -12.38
CA ASN A 428 70.69 5.50 -13.51
C ASN A 428 70.32 6.16 -14.87
N PHE A 429 71.00 5.82 -15.91
CA PHE A 429 70.84 6.41 -17.23
C PHE A 429 69.36 6.32 -17.73
N ARG A 430 68.71 5.16 -17.59
CA ARG A 430 67.34 4.93 -18.03
C ARG A 430 66.38 5.87 -17.29
N THR A 431 66.50 6.00 -15.99
CA THR A 431 65.68 6.90 -15.19
C THR A 431 65.86 8.34 -15.62
N TYR A 432 67.10 8.78 -15.80
CA TYR A 432 67.42 10.13 -16.22
C TYR A 432 66.84 10.47 -17.62
N ILE A 433 66.95 9.58 -18.59
CA ILE A 433 66.35 9.77 -19.93
C ILE A 433 64.85 9.78 -19.87
N ASN A 434 64.25 8.84 -19.13
CA ASN A 434 62.80 8.80 -18.99
C ASN A 434 62.22 10.09 -18.36
N GLU A 435 62.87 10.65 -17.35
CA GLU A 435 62.44 11.93 -16.79
C GLU A 435 62.51 13.08 -17.81
N LYS A 436 63.59 13.17 -18.58
CA LYS A 436 63.72 14.18 -19.62
C LYS A 436 62.64 14.01 -20.72
N ARG A 437 62.33 12.81 -21.12
CA ARG A 437 61.25 12.48 -22.08
C ARG A 437 59.87 12.88 -21.52
N ILE A 438 59.61 12.59 -20.24
CA ILE A 438 58.37 13.00 -19.59
C ILE A 438 58.25 14.50 -19.43
N MET A 439 59.33 15.20 -19.11
CA MET A 439 59.36 16.66 -19.09
C MET A 439 59.00 17.28 -20.44
N GLU A 440 59.53 16.73 -21.53
CA GLU A 440 59.17 17.19 -22.86
C GLU A 440 57.71 16.85 -23.21
N ALA A 441 57.23 15.68 -22.84
CA ALA A 441 55.78 15.35 -22.96
C ALA A 441 54.89 16.32 -22.18
N CYS A 442 55.29 16.72 -20.97
CA CYS A 442 54.55 17.75 -20.19
C CYS A 442 54.53 19.08 -20.92
N ARG A 443 55.64 19.50 -21.50
CA ARG A 443 55.70 20.70 -22.31
C ARG A 443 54.75 20.66 -23.48
N MET A 444 54.79 19.59 -24.25
CA MET A 444 53.87 19.39 -25.41
C MET A 444 52.38 19.33 -24.98
N LEU A 445 52.09 18.64 -23.90
CA LEU A 445 50.72 18.56 -23.35
C LEU A 445 50.19 19.90 -22.81
N SER A 446 51.06 20.82 -22.41
CA SER A 446 50.69 22.16 -21.91
C SER A 446 50.59 23.19 -23.03
N ASP A 447 51.32 23.01 -24.13
CA ASP A 447 51.34 23.91 -25.28
C ASP A 447 50.24 23.56 -26.26
N ASN A 448 49.07 24.10 -26.04
CA ASN A 448 47.88 23.83 -26.85
C ASN A 448 47.93 24.53 -28.23
N GLU A 449 48.78 25.55 -28.37
CA GLU A 449 48.91 26.34 -29.59
C GLU A 449 49.63 25.51 -30.66
N HIS A 450 50.71 24.84 -30.30
CA HIS A 450 51.53 24.08 -31.23
C HIS A 450 51.16 22.56 -31.26
N TYR A 451 50.75 22.00 -30.12
CA TYR A 451 50.56 20.56 -29.96
C TYR A 451 49.12 20.20 -29.58
N GLY A 452 48.17 21.14 -29.61
CA GLY A 452 46.79 20.91 -29.19
C GLY A 452 46.06 19.79 -29.93
N ASN A 453 46.31 19.69 -31.22
CA ASN A 453 45.72 18.69 -32.12
C ASN A 453 46.40 17.30 -32.03
N MET A 454 47.55 17.17 -31.37
CA MET A 454 48.22 15.88 -31.23
C MET A 454 47.49 14.97 -30.24
N THR A 455 47.37 13.70 -30.60
CA THR A 455 46.86 12.68 -29.68
C THR A 455 47.92 12.37 -28.62
N ILE A 456 47.49 11.77 -27.49
CA ILE A 456 48.44 11.28 -26.47
C ILE A 456 49.39 10.27 -27.06
N GLN A 457 48.94 9.48 -28.05
CA GLN A 457 49.76 8.53 -28.80
C GLN A 457 50.88 9.26 -29.58
N ALA A 458 50.51 10.22 -30.37
CA ALA A 458 51.48 10.99 -31.14
C ALA A 458 52.53 11.68 -30.20
N ILE A 459 52.11 12.17 -29.03
CA ILE A 459 53.01 12.80 -28.06
C ILE A 459 53.99 11.78 -27.45
N TYR A 460 53.54 10.58 -27.05
CA TYR A 460 54.47 9.62 -26.46
C TYR A 460 55.45 9.04 -27.52
N GLU A 461 54.98 8.88 -28.75
CA GLU A 461 55.85 8.47 -29.85
C GLU A 461 56.93 9.55 -30.17
N GLU A 462 56.50 10.81 -30.20
CA GLU A 462 57.38 11.97 -30.42
C GLU A 462 58.50 12.12 -29.37
N VAL A 463 58.22 11.74 -28.13
CA VAL A 463 59.21 11.78 -27.07
C VAL A 463 59.98 10.45 -26.89
N GLY A 464 59.86 9.54 -27.84
CA GLY A 464 60.70 8.33 -27.92
C GLY A 464 60.17 7.13 -27.10
N TYR A 465 58.86 7.09 -26.78
CA TYR A 465 58.23 5.86 -26.22
C TYR A 465 57.60 5.03 -27.32
N THR A 466 57.86 3.74 -27.31
CA THR A 466 57.24 2.77 -28.25
C THR A 466 56.00 2.12 -27.70
N ASN A 467 55.70 2.30 -26.41
CA ASN A 467 54.64 1.61 -25.68
C ASN A 467 53.86 2.55 -24.78
N ALA A 468 52.54 2.64 -25.03
CA ALA A 468 51.62 3.47 -24.25
C ALA A 468 51.57 3.11 -22.74
N THR A 469 51.70 1.81 -22.41
CA THR A 469 51.65 1.36 -21.01
C THR A 469 52.86 1.85 -20.23
N SER A 470 54.06 1.76 -20.80
CA SER A 470 55.30 2.25 -20.21
C SER A 470 55.29 3.77 -20.05
N PHE A 471 54.83 4.50 -21.07
CA PHE A 471 54.66 5.96 -21.00
C PHE A 471 53.69 6.37 -19.90
N ASN A 472 52.46 5.81 -19.89
CA ASN A 472 51.41 6.15 -18.92
C ASN A 472 51.86 5.87 -17.48
N ARG A 473 52.54 4.73 -17.25
CA ARG A 473 53.09 4.35 -15.93
C ARG A 473 54.14 5.36 -15.46
N THR A 474 55.15 5.67 -16.33
CA THR A 474 56.22 6.61 -16.01
C THR A 474 55.67 8.01 -15.84
N PHE A 475 54.79 8.46 -16.71
CA PHE A 475 54.16 9.77 -16.61
C PHE A 475 53.37 9.95 -15.28
N LYS A 476 52.54 8.93 -14.91
CA LYS A 476 51.79 8.94 -13.66
C LYS A 476 52.70 8.86 -12.44
N LYS A 477 53.82 8.10 -12.50
CA LYS A 477 54.82 8.02 -11.43
C LYS A 477 55.41 9.40 -11.14
N ILE A 478 55.78 10.14 -12.21
CA ILE A 478 56.45 11.45 -12.10
C ILE A 478 55.46 12.58 -11.76
N ASN A 479 54.29 12.61 -12.40
CA ASN A 479 53.34 13.72 -12.31
C ASN A 479 52.15 13.46 -11.39
N GLY A 480 52.02 12.26 -10.82
CA GLY A 480 50.90 11.87 -9.95
C GLY A 480 49.56 11.72 -10.66
N MET A 481 49.48 11.93 -11.99
CA MET A 481 48.26 11.86 -12.79
C MET A 481 48.52 11.33 -14.20
N THR A 482 47.46 10.90 -14.87
CA THR A 482 47.62 10.39 -16.28
C THR A 482 47.84 11.53 -17.26
N PRO A 483 48.50 11.25 -18.43
CA PRO A 483 48.72 12.27 -19.47
C PRO A 483 47.42 12.94 -19.94
N ALA A 484 46.32 12.17 -20.08
CA ALA A 484 45.02 12.72 -20.47
C ALA A 484 44.46 13.70 -19.44
N MET A 485 44.64 13.38 -18.15
CA MET A 485 44.22 14.27 -17.06
C MET A 485 45.10 15.52 -17.03
N TYR A 486 46.39 15.37 -17.24
CA TYR A 486 47.37 16.51 -17.30
C TYR A 486 46.97 17.44 -18.45
N LYS A 487 46.80 16.95 -19.69
CA LYS A 487 46.34 17.72 -20.84
C LYS A 487 45.05 18.49 -20.57
N LYS A 488 44.03 17.79 -20.04
CA LYS A 488 42.73 18.40 -19.71
C LYS A 488 42.83 19.53 -18.68
N LEU A 489 43.73 19.44 -17.71
CA LEU A 489 43.90 20.47 -16.66
C LEU A 489 44.79 21.62 -17.18
N ALA A 490 45.82 21.36 -17.98
CA ALA A 490 46.68 22.39 -18.55
C ALA A 490 45.97 23.22 -19.63
N THR A 491 45.05 22.62 -20.42
CA THR A 491 44.28 23.32 -21.48
C THR A 491 43.05 24.12 -20.96
N LYS A 492 42.66 23.97 -19.71
CA LYS A 492 41.50 24.71 -19.13
C LYS A 492 41.83 26.11 -18.64
N GLU A 493 43.01 26.66 -18.90
CA GLU A 493 43.43 28.02 -18.48
C GLU A 493 43.21 29.10 -19.57
N LYS A 494 42.32 28.87 -20.56
CA LYS A 494 41.88 29.96 -21.45
C LYS A 494 40.40 30.19 -21.34
#